data_f11dbe186f76c91e99d9d93e11c156a4
#
_entry.id   f11dbe186f76c91e99d9d93e11c156a4
#
_cell.length_a   1.000
_cell.length_b   1.000
_cell.length_c   1.000
_cell.angle_alpha   90.00
_cell.angle_beta   90.00
_cell.angle_gamma   90.00
#
_symmetry.space_group_name_H-M   'P 1'
#
loop_
_entity.id
_entity.type
_entity.pdbx_description
1 polymer ?
#
loop_
_entity_poly.entity_id
_entity_poly.type
_entity_poly.pdbx_seq_one_letter_code
_entity_poly.pdbx_strand_id
1 'polypeptide(L)'
;MRIDIALVNLGLFESRTRAANAVRDGAVFYGDTQITKPSFDVENPDLISVRGAVMPYVSRGGLKLEHALDTFHIDMTGRRMIDIGSSTGGFCDVALRRGVAHIVAVDTGTDQMHSSLRDNPKIELHEQTDFRYIDDSVVGDIDIATIDVSFISVTKILDKLVTLPRLRDVVCLIKPQFECGPELSARFRGVIRDENVRAQTVENVVAAFGAHGFDCRGIVQSPIAGGSGNIEFLAHFVKKH
;
A
#
# COMPACT_ATOMS: atom_id res chain seq x y z
N MET A 1 -20.78 22.07 14.03
CA MET A 1 -20.83 20.62 13.65
C MET A 1 -19.48 20.21 13.11
N ARG A 2 -18.96 19.00 13.45
CA ARG A 2 -17.65 18.53 12.94
C ARG A 2 -17.64 18.42 11.41
N ILE A 3 -16.52 18.78 10.78
CA ILE A 3 -16.41 18.81 9.31
C ILE A 3 -16.54 17.41 8.68
N ASP A 4 -16.05 16.36 9.36
CA ASP A 4 -16.21 14.98 8.87
C ASP A 4 -17.69 14.52 8.82
N ILE A 5 -18.52 15.05 9.68
CA ILE A 5 -19.98 14.82 9.68
C ILE A 5 -20.67 15.70 8.63
N ALA A 6 -20.28 16.98 8.56
CA ALA A 6 -20.85 17.92 7.60
C ALA A 6 -20.67 17.45 6.15
N LEU A 7 -19.47 16.94 5.82
CA LEU A 7 -19.14 16.40 4.49
C LEU A 7 -20.02 15.23 4.06
N VAL A 8 -20.41 14.35 5.00
CA VAL A 8 -21.33 13.24 4.72
C VAL A 8 -22.77 13.77 4.57
N ASN A 9 -23.19 14.69 5.44
CA ASN A 9 -24.53 15.26 5.38
C ASN A 9 -24.78 16.06 4.08
N LEU A 10 -23.73 16.66 3.52
CA LEU A 10 -23.75 17.34 2.22
C LEU A 10 -23.69 16.37 1.03
N GLY A 11 -23.59 15.05 1.26
CA GLY A 11 -23.45 14.06 0.18
C GLY A 11 -22.10 14.10 -0.56
N LEU A 12 -21.12 14.84 -0.04
CA LEU A 12 -19.80 14.94 -0.66
C LEU A 12 -18.93 13.69 -0.45
N PHE A 13 -19.27 12.88 0.57
CA PHE A 13 -18.60 11.61 0.86
C PHE A 13 -19.62 10.57 1.35
N GLU A 14 -19.41 9.32 0.97
CA GLU A 14 -20.28 8.18 1.32
C GLU A 14 -20.20 7.78 2.80
N SER A 15 -19.08 8.11 3.48
CA SER A 15 -18.88 7.75 4.88
C SER A 15 -18.01 8.77 5.61
N ARG A 16 -18.17 8.81 6.97
CA ARG A 16 -17.33 9.65 7.84
C ARG A 16 -15.84 9.30 7.76
N THR A 17 -15.52 8.03 7.54
CA THR A 17 -14.13 7.58 7.40
C THR A 17 -13.50 8.18 6.15
N ARG A 18 -14.19 8.14 5.00
CA ARG A 18 -13.73 8.77 3.75
C ARG A 18 -13.62 10.29 3.90
N ALA A 19 -14.60 10.93 4.49
CA ALA A 19 -14.58 12.35 4.78
C ALA A 19 -13.38 12.73 5.68
N ALA A 20 -13.16 11.99 6.76
CA ALA A 20 -12.04 12.24 7.67
C ALA A 20 -10.68 12.03 7.00
N ASN A 21 -10.55 11.05 6.10
CA ASN A 21 -9.33 10.85 5.33
C ASN A 21 -9.08 12.00 4.34
N ALA A 22 -10.11 12.42 3.60
CA ALA A 22 -10.01 13.57 2.69
C ALA A 22 -9.60 14.86 3.42
N VAL A 23 -10.08 15.05 4.66
CA VAL A 23 -9.64 16.18 5.51
C VAL A 23 -8.16 16.05 5.87
N ARG A 24 -7.70 14.87 6.33
CA ARG A 24 -6.28 14.63 6.67
C ARG A 24 -5.36 14.78 5.46
N ASP A 25 -5.84 14.40 4.29
CA ASP A 25 -5.11 14.49 3.02
C ASP A 25 -5.10 15.92 2.45
N GLY A 26 -5.78 16.88 3.15
CA GLY A 26 -5.78 18.30 2.78
C GLY A 26 -6.67 18.61 1.56
N ALA A 27 -7.58 17.74 1.17
CA ALA A 27 -8.52 17.98 0.08
C ALA A 27 -9.69 18.87 0.46
N VAL A 28 -9.91 19.13 1.76
CA VAL A 28 -11.06 19.87 2.28
C VAL A 28 -10.67 21.27 2.69
N PHE A 29 -11.46 22.24 2.27
CA PHE A 29 -11.30 23.66 2.58
C PHE A 29 -12.55 24.23 3.23
N TYR A 30 -12.37 25.20 4.13
CA TYR A 30 -13.43 26.02 4.71
C TYR A 30 -13.15 27.48 4.32
N GLY A 31 -13.92 27.99 3.38
CA GLY A 31 -13.53 29.19 2.64
C GLY A 31 -12.22 28.94 1.87
N ASP A 32 -11.21 29.77 2.12
CA ASP A 32 -9.87 29.62 1.53
C ASP A 32 -8.87 28.88 2.44
N THR A 33 -9.31 28.46 3.63
CA THR A 33 -8.45 27.79 4.60
C THR A 33 -8.50 26.27 4.41
N GLN A 34 -7.35 25.65 4.18
CA GLN A 34 -7.22 24.18 4.12
C GLN A 34 -7.41 23.58 5.51
N ILE A 35 -8.30 22.61 5.64
CA ILE A 35 -8.59 21.94 6.90
C ILE A 35 -7.96 20.55 6.89
N THR A 36 -7.15 20.27 7.93
CA THR A 36 -6.45 18.98 8.10
C THR A 36 -6.91 18.20 9.32
N LYS A 37 -7.80 18.79 10.15
CA LYS A 37 -8.36 18.12 11.34
C LYS A 37 -9.81 17.71 11.11
N PRO A 38 -10.17 16.42 11.10
CA PRO A 38 -11.54 15.94 10.91
C PRO A 38 -12.54 16.44 11.99
N SER A 39 -12.03 16.86 13.15
CA SER A 39 -12.82 17.43 14.24
C SER A 39 -13.03 18.93 14.14
N PHE A 40 -12.57 19.58 13.08
CA PHE A 40 -12.80 21.01 12.86
C PHE A 40 -14.28 21.34 12.92
N ASP A 41 -14.64 22.40 13.66
CA ASP A 41 -16.03 22.77 13.88
C ASP A 41 -16.52 23.72 12.78
N VAL A 42 -17.56 23.29 12.08
CA VAL A 42 -18.16 24.02 10.96
C VAL A 42 -19.37 24.79 11.48
N GLU A 43 -19.34 26.11 11.31
CA GLU A 43 -20.45 27.01 11.60
C GLU A 43 -21.37 27.17 10.39
N ASN A 44 -20.79 27.37 9.21
CA ASN A 44 -21.54 27.49 7.95
C ASN A 44 -21.12 26.42 6.94
N PRO A 45 -21.94 25.38 6.69
CA PRO A 45 -21.64 24.33 5.72
C PRO A 45 -21.40 24.79 4.28
N ASP A 46 -21.97 25.94 3.87
CA ASP A 46 -21.84 26.47 2.51
C ASP A 46 -20.39 26.91 2.19
N LEU A 47 -19.57 27.13 3.21
CA LEU A 47 -18.15 27.45 3.06
C LEU A 47 -17.26 26.23 2.84
N ILE A 48 -17.83 25.01 2.92
CA ILE A 48 -17.07 23.79 2.69
C ILE A 48 -16.86 23.60 1.19
N SER A 49 -15.62 23.39 0.79
CA SER A 49 -15.30 22.94 -0.56
C SER A 49 -14.28 21.81 -0.52
N VAL A 50 -14.41 20.88 -1.48
CA VAL A 50 -13.41 19.82 -1.72
C VAL A 50 -12.63 20.24 -2.95
N ARG A 51 -11.32 20.43 -2.79
CA ARG A 51 -10.42 20.88 -3.85
C ARG A 51 -9.36 19.81 -4.10
N GLY A 52 -9.08 19.53 -5.36
CA GLY A 52 -8.17 18.47 -5.77
C GLY A 52 -8.88 17.15 -6.12
N ALA A 53 -8.11 16.18 -6.60
CA ALA A 53 -8.65 14.86 -6.90
C ALA A 53 -9.03 14.16 -5.59
N VAL A 54 -10.31 13.79 -5.46
CA VAL A 54 -10.73 12.88 -4.38
C VAL A 54 -9.95 11.58 -4.55
N MET A 55 -9.38 11.07 -3.45
CA MET A 55 -8.65 9.81 -3.46
C MET A 55 -9.51 8.72 -4.14
N PRO A 56 -9.08 8.20 -5.29
CA PRO A 56 -9.89 7.24 -6.03
C PRO A 56 -9.99 5.88 -5.33
N TYR A 57 -9.06 5.59 -4.43
CA TYR A 57 -8.90 4.31 -3.74
C TYR A 57 -9.30 4.39 -2.26
N VAL A 58 -9.50 3.23 -1.63
CA VAL A 58 -9.81 3.14 -0.19
C VAL A 58 -8.70 3.70 0.71
N SER A 59 -7.46 3.78 0.20
CA SER A 59 -6.33 4.42 0.89
C SER A 59 -5.29 4.95 -0.11
N ARG A 60 -4.37 5.84 0.39
CA ARG A 60 -3.24 6.37 -0.39
C ARG A 60 -2.31 5.28 -0.94
N GLY A 61 -2.28 4.10 -0.30
CA GLY A 61 -1.52 2.94 -0.80
C GLY A 61 -1.86 2.61 -2.26
N GLY A 62 -3.13 2.76 -2.67
CA GLY A 62 -3.56 2.52 -4.04
C GLY A 62 -2.77 3.31 -5.08
N LEU A 63 -2.44 4.58 -4.82
CA LEU A 63 -1.64 5.40 -5.73
C LEU A 63 -0.24 4.81 -5.98
N LYS A 64 0.33 4.10 -4.99
CA LYS A 64 1.64 3.46 -5.14
C LYS A 64 1.57 2.29 -6.11
N LEU A 65 0.61 1.37 -5.89
CA LEU A 65 0.46 0.21 -6.78
C LEU A 65 0.07 0.66 -8.19
N GLU A 66 -0.87 1.59 -8.33
CA GLU A 66 -1.24 2.13 -9.65
C GLU A 66 -0.02 2.64 -10.41
N HIS A 67 0.80 3.47 -9.73
CA HIS A 67 2.03 4.00 -10.32
C HIS A 67 3.00 2.90 -10.75
N ALA A 68 3.16 1.83 -9.94
CA ALA A 68 4.01 0.71 -10.29
C ALA A 68 3.49 -0.05 -11.52
N LEU A 69 2.18 -0.36 -11.54
CA LEU A 69 1.56 -1.09 -12.65
C LEU A 69 1.70 -0.32 -13.97
N ASP A 70 1.48 1.00 -13.95
CA ASP A 70 1.60 1.85 -15.12
C ASP A 70 3.07 1.99 -15.57
N THR A 71 4.00 2.23 -14.63
CA THR A 71 5.43 2.42 -14.94
C THR A 71 6.08 1.15 -15.47
N PHE A 72 5.74 0.00 -14.92
CA PHE A 72 6.33 -1.28 -15.30
C PHE A 72 5.48 -2.04 -16.34
N HIS A 73 4.37 -1.46 -16.80
CA HIS A 73 3.44 -2.06 -17.77
C HIS A 73 2.95 -3.45 -17.36
N ILE A 74 2.57 -3.61 -16.07
CA ILE A 74 2.10 -4.87 -15.53
C ILE A 74 0.58 -4.99 -15.74
N ASP A 75 0.16 -6.00 -16.49
CA ASP A 75 -1.25 -6.35 -16.67
C ASP A 75 -1.71 -7.26 -15.52
N MET A 76 -2.79 -6.89 -14.84
CA MET A 76 -3.41 -7.63 -13.74
C MET A 76 -4.58 -8.50 -14.21
N THR A 77 -5.02 -8.33 -15.44
CA THR A 77 -6.24 -8.96 -15.97
C THR A 77 -6.20 -10.48 -15.85
N GLY A 78 -7.18 -11.05 -15.15
CA GLY A 78 -7.34 -12.50 -14.99
C GLY A 78 -6.32 -13.19 -14.09
N ARG A 79 -5.36 -12.44 -13.51
CA ARG A 79 -4.33 -12.99 -12.60
C ARG A 79 -4.89 -13.30 -11.23
N ARG A 80 -4.24 -14.23 -10.53
CA ARG A 80 -4.40 -14.47 -9.10
C ARG A 80 -3.27 -13.77 -8.35
N MET A 81 -3.64 -12.90 -7.41
CA MET A 81 -2.71 -12.07 -6.66
C MET A 81 -2.66 -12.47 -5.20
N ILE A 82 -1.49 -12.38 -4.58
CA ILE A 82 -1.36 -12.28 -3.13
C ILE A 82 -0.92 -10.88 -2.75
N ASP A 83 -1.61 -10.26 -1.77
CA ASP A 83 -1.29 -8.95 -1.21
C ASP A 83 -0.74 -9.12 0.21
N ILE A 84 0.58 -8.95 0.37
CA ILE A 84 1.30 -9.16 1.62
C ILE A 84 1.47 -7.83 2.33
N GLY A 85 0.77 -7.66 3.47
CA GLY A 85 0.60 -6.40 4.15
C GLY A 85 -0.58 -5.61 3.60
N SER A 86 -1.74 -6.25 3.44
CA SER A 86 -2.92 -5.68 2.77
C SER A 86 -3.53 -4.48 3.49
N SER A 87 -3.37 -4.38 4.82
CA SER A 87 -3.85 -3.26 5.64
C SER A 87 -5.28 -2.84 5.28
N THR A 88 -5.50 -1.57 4.92
CA THR A 88 -6.82 -1.04 4.51
C THR A 88 -7.29 -1.51 3.13
N GLY A 89 -6.48 -2.27 2.39
CA GLY A 89 -6.83 -2.79 1.07
C GLY A 89 -6.57 -1.86 -0.11
N GLY A 90 -5.68 -0.87 0.05
CA GLY A 90 -5.38 0.05 -1.04
C GLY A 90 -4.84 -0.63 -2.30
N PHE A 91 -3.98 -1.63 -2.15
CA PHE A 91 -3.46 -2.43 -3.26
C PHE A 91 -4.53 -3.36 -3.82
N CYS A 92 -5.34 -3.98 -2.95
CA CYS A 92 -6.49 -4.79 -3.36
C CYS A 92 -7.49 -4.00 -4.23
N ASP A 93 -7.83 -2.76 -3.85
CA ASP A 93 -8.78 -1.90 -4.59
C ASP A 93 -8.27 -1.61 -6.01
N VAL A 94 -6.97 -1.27 -6.15
CA VAL A 94 -6.36 -1.08 -7.47
C VAL A 94 -6.40 -2.37 -8.29
N ALA A 95 -5.98 -3.49 -7.70
CA ALA A 95 -5.95 -4.77 -8.40
C ALA A 95 -7.33 -5.21 -8.90
N LEU A 96 -8.38 -5.02 -8.10
CA LEU A 96 -9.77 -5.27 -8.52
C LEU A 96 -10.17 -4.43 -9.73
N ARG A 97 -9.85 -3.14 -9.71
CA ARG A 97 -10.15 -2.22 -10.83
C ARG A 97 -9.34 -2.54 -12.08
N ARG A 98 -8.16 -3.13 -11.92
CA ARG A 98 -7.28 -3.59 -13.01
C ARG A 98 -7.62 -5.02 -13.46
N GLY A 99 -8.76 -5.59 -13.02
CA GLY A 99 -9.30 -6.83 -13.55
C GLY A 99 -8.70 -8.11 -12.99
N VAL A 100 -8.07 -8.08 -11.80
CA VAL A 100 -7.58 -9.28 -11.14
C VAL A 100 -8.72 -10.30 -10.94
N ALA A 101 -8.42 -11.59 -11.09
CA ALA A 101 -9.43 -12.63 -10.94
C ALA A 101 -9.70 -12.95 -9.47
N HIS A 102 -8.66 -13.00 -8.65
CA HIS A 102 -8.73 -13.35 -7.23
C HIS A 102 -7.56 -12.75 -6.45
N ILE A 103 -7.79 -12.41 -5.18
CA ILE A 103 -6.81 -11.84 -4.27
C ILE A 103 -6.81 -12.65 -2.98
N VAL A 104 -5.64 -13.12 -2.58
CA VAL A 104 -5.36 -13.59 -1.22
C VAL A 104 -4.73 -12.41 -0.46
N ALA A 105 -5.48 -11.78 0.44
CA ALA A 105 -5.03 -10.61 1.19
C ALA A 105 -4.55 -11.04 2.57
N VAL A 106 -3.29 -10.78 2.92
CA VAL A 106 -2.66 -11.24 4.16
C VAL A 106 -2.16 -10.04 4.96
N ASP A 107 -2.55 -9.95 6.23
CA ASP A 107 -2.07 -8.93 7.16
C ASP A 107 -1.96 -9.46 8.59
N THR A 108 -0.97 -8.99 9.33
CA THR A 108 -0.80 -9.30 10.76
C THR A 108 -1.74 -8.52 11.66
N GLY A 109 -2.34 -7.44 11.18
CA GLY A 109 -3.29 -6.60 11.88
C GLY A 109 -4.69 -7.21 11.96
N THR A 110 -5.59 -6.50 12.62
CA THR A 110 -6.97 -6.91 12.83
C THR A 110 -7.91 -5.78 12.43
N ASP A 111 -9.02 -6.11 11.76
CA ASP A 111 -10.07 -5.17 11.33
C ASP A 111 -9.57 -3.95 10.55
N GLN A 112 -8.51 -4.14 9.75
CA GLN A 112 -7.92 -3.05 8.97
C GLN A 112 -8.56 -2.88 7.59
N MET A 113 -8.95 -3.99 6.96
CA MET A 113 -9.53 -3.96 5.61
C MET A 113 -10.79 -3.06 5.57
N HIS A 114 -10.82 -2.16 4.59
CA HIS A 114 -11.96 -1.26 4.40
C HIS A 114 -13.25 -2.04 4.16
N SER A 115 -14.36 -1.61 4.77
CA SER A 115 -15.64 -2.33 4.74
C SER A 115 -16.16 -2.62 3.33
N SER A 116 -15.90 -1.74 2.36
CA SER A 116 -16.31 -1.96 0.96
C SER A 116 -15.57 -3.10 0.24
N LEU A 117 -14.45 -3.57 0.80
CA LEU A 117 -13.63 -4.63 0.23
C LEU A 117 -13.76 -5.95 1.00
N ARG A 118 -14.09 -5.87 2.29
CA ARG A 118 -14.08 -7.03 3.21
C ARG A 118 -14.99 -8.18 2.73
N ASP A 119 -16.15 -7.85 2.17
CA ASP A 119 -17.12 -8.84 1.69
C ASP A 119 -17.04 -9.06 0.17
N ASN A 120 -15.99 -8.61 -0.49
CA ASN A 120 -15.84 -8.79 -1.92
C ASN A 120 -15.52 -10.25 -2.24
N PRO A 121 -16.32 -10.97 -3.07
CA PRO A 121 -16.13 -12.40 -3.34
C PRO A 121 -14.81 -12.75 -4.05
N LYS A 122 -14.08 -11.76 -4.56
CA LYS A 122 -12.76 -11.94 -5.16
C LYS A 122 -11.63 -11.81 -4.16
N ILE A 123 -11.90 -11.41 -2.90
CA ILE A 123 -10.89 -11.25 -1.85
C ILE A 123 -11.06 -12.34 -0.81
N GLU A 124 -10.04 -13.13 -0.62
CA GLU A 124 -9.87 -14.04 0.51
C GLU A 124 -8.98 -13.35 1.55
N LEU A 125 -9.59 -12.91 2.66
CA LEU A 125 -8.94 -12.08 3.67
C LEU A 125 -8.42 -12.92 4.84
N HIS A 126 -7.13 -12.83 5.10
CA HIS A 126 -6.41 -13.46 6.21
C HIS A 126 -5.77 -12.39 7.11
N GLU A 127 -6.54 -11.85 8.03
CA GLU A 127 -6.04 -10.99 9.11
C GLU A 127 -5.41 -11.81 10.23
N GLN A 128 -4.64 -11.16 11.13
CA GLN A 128 -3.87 -11.82 12.20
C GLN A 128 -2.94 -12.93 11.67
N THR A 129 -2.51 -12.81 10.43
CA THR A 129 -1.75 -13.84 9.73
C THR A 129 -0.40 -13.31 9.27
N ASP A 130 0.66 -13.97 9.70
CA ASP A 130 2.00 -13.68 9.20
C ASP A 130 2.26 -14.52 7.96
N PHE A 131 2.53 -13.85 6.84
CA PHE A 131 2.78 -14.51 5.56
C PHE A 131 3.87 -15.58 5.63
N ARG A 132 4.86 -15.42 6.50
CA ARG A 132 5.96 -16.39 6.65
C ARG A 132 5.50 -17.80 7.07
N TYR A 133 4.33 -17.87 7.71
CA TYR A 133 3.81 -19.09 8.32
C TYR A 133 2.45 -19.52 7.75
N ILE A 134 1.93 -18.82 6.73
CA ILE A 134 0.67 -19.19 6.08
C ILE A 134 0.84 -20.54 5.36
N ASP A 135 -0.19 -21.39 5.42
CA ASP A 135 -0.18 -22.69 4.74
C ASP A 135 -0.23 -22.49 3.22
N ASP A 136 0.60 -23.24 2.48
CA ASP A 136 0.63 -23.17 1.01
C ASP A 136 -0.70 -23.55 0.38
N SER A 137 -1.48 -24.43 1.02
CA SER A 137 -2.83 -24.82 0.56
C SER A 137 -3.83 -23.66 0.60
N VAL A 138 -3.65 -22.70 1.51
CA VAL A 138 -4.45 -21.49 1.61
C VAL A 138 -4.07 -20.52 0.50
N VAL A 139 -2.78 -20.33 0.25
CA VAL A 139 -2.30 -19.40 -0.77
C VAL A 139 -2.68 -19.88 -2.18
N GLY A 140 -2.53 -21.18 -2.43
CA GLY A 140 -2.82 -21.77 -3.74
C GLY A 140 -1.93 -21.25 -4.86
N ASP A 141 -2.44 -21.31 -6.08
CA ASP A 141 -1.74 -20.84 -7.28
C ASP A 141 -1.78 -19.30 -7.37
N ILE A 142 -0.64 -18.64 -7.29
CA ILE A 142 -0.47 -17.20 -7.37
C ILE A 142 0.40 -16.83 -8.57
N ASP A 143 -0.05 -15.88 -9.39
CA ASP A 143 0.68 -15.40 -10.55
C ASP A 143 1.52 -14.15 -10.23
N ILE A 144 1.05 -13.30 -9.29
CA ILE A 144 1.69 -12.05 -8.88
C ILE A 144 1.58 -11.82 -7.38
N ALA A 145 2.65 -11.33 -6.76
CA ALA A 145 2.65 -10.86 -5.38
C ALA A 145 2.82 -9.34 -5.32
N THR A 146 2.06 -8.69 -4.44
CA THR A 146 2.30 -7.31 -4.00
C THR A 146 2.77 -7.31 -2.56
N ILE A 147 3.73 -6.45 -2.21
CA ILE A 147 4.38 -6.44 -0.89
C ILE A 147 4.42 -5.00 -0.37
N ASP A 148 3.68 -4.73 0.71
CA ASP A 148 3.69 -3.45 1.44
C ASP A 148 3.79 -3.69 2.96
N VAL A 149 4.82 -4.41 3.41
CA VAL A 149 5.03 -4.72 4.83
C VAL A 149 5.65 -3.55 5.59
N SER A 150 5.35 -3.45 6.88
CA SER A 150 5.89 -2.46 7.82
C SER A 150 6.50 -3.14 9.04
N PHE A 151 7.50 -2.50 9.65
CA PHE A 151 8.20 -2.97 10.86
C PHE A 151 8.99 -4.26 10.70
N ILE A 152 9.10 -4.77 9.49
CA ILE A 152 9.90 -5.93 9.13
C ILE A 152 10.60 -5.66 7.80
N SER A 153 11.81 -6.17 7.62
CA SER A 153 12.47 -6.17 6.31
C SER A 153 11.77 -7.16 5.37
N VAL A 154 11.57 -6.73 4.12
CA VAL A 154 11.02 -7.58 3.07
C VAL A 154 11.89 -8.83 2.82
N THR A 155 13.18 -8.76 3.13
CA THR A 155 14.07 -9.91 2.97
C THR A 155 13.68 -11.12 3.84
N LYS A 156 12.95 -10.88 4.94
CA LYS A 156 12.49 -11.94 5.86
C LYS A 156 11.34 -12.80 5.32
N ILE A 157 10.70 -12.37 4.23
CA ILE A 157 9.60 -13.11 3.61
C ILE A 157 10.02 -13.85 2.34
N LEU A 158 11.25 -13.65 1.86
CA LEU A 158 11.71 -14.21 0.58
C LEU A 158 11.75 -15.73 0.57
N ASP A 159 12.17 -16.37 1.67
CA ASP A 159 12.18 -17.83 1.78
C ASP A 159 10.79 -18.43 1.54
N LYS A 160 9.74 -17.78 2.06
CA LYS A 160 8.35 -18.20 1.82
C LYS A 160 7.88 -17.82 0.41
N LEU A 161 8.27 -16.65 -0.07
CA LEU A 161 7.85 -16.16 -1.38
C LEU A 161 8.32 -17.09 -2.52
N VAL A 162 9.54 -17.64 -2.43
CA VAL A 162 10.08 -18.54 -3.45
C VAL A 162 9.36 -19.89 -3.51
N THR A 163 8.66 -20.32 -2.45
CA THR A 163 7.91 -21.59 -2.46
C THR A 163 6.67 -21.53 -3.33
N LEU A 164 6.16 -20.34 -3.67
CA LEU A 164 4.97 -20.17 -4.49
C LEU A 164 5.24 -20.62 -5.94
N PRO A 165 4.66 -21.75 -6.41
CA PRO A 165 5.13 -22.44 -7.61
C PRO A 165 4.85 -21.66 -8.90
N ARG A 166 3.71 -20.95 -8.99
CA ARG A 166 3.28 -20.21 -10.17
C ARG A 166 3.65 -18.72 -10.14
N LEU A 167 4.21 -18.26 -9.02
CA LEU A 167 4.61 -16.85 -8.89
C LEU A 167 5.61 -16.47 -9.98
N ARG A 168 5.27 -15.42 -10.73
CA ARG A 168 6.12 -14.85 -11.78
C ARG A 168 6.56 -13.44 -11.44
N ASP A 169 5.60 -12.58 -11.11
CA ASP A 169 5.83 -11.16 -10.90
C ASP A 169 5.70 -10.78 -9.43
N VAL A 170 6.56 -9.90 -8.97
CA VAL A 170 6.48 -9.31 -7.62
C VAL A 170 6.59 -7.80 -7.74
N VAL A 171 5.62 -7.07 -7.20
CA VAL A 171 5.70 -5.62 -6.98
C VAL A 171 5.95 -5.38 -5.50
N CYS A 172 7.13 -4.87 -5.18
CA CYS A 172 7.57 -4.66 -3.80
C CYS A 172 7.73 -3.17 -3.49
N LEU A 173 7.09 -2.71 -2.42
CA LEU A 173 7.38 -1.40 -1.84
C LEU A 173 8.56 -1.52 -0.89
N ILE A 174 9.68 -0.93 -1.27
CA ILE A 174 10.91 -0.86 -0.47
C ILE A 174 10.83 0.38 0.41
N LYS A 175 10.87 0.18 1.73
CA LYS A 175 10.81 1.22 2.75
C LYS A 175 12.16 1.35 3.44
N PRO A 176 13.02 2.32 3.08
CA PRO A 176 14.37 2.41 3.62
C PRO A 176 14.44 2.38 5.15
N GLN A 177 13.46 2.94 5.83
CA GLN A 177 13.38 2.97 7.29
C GLN A 177 13.23 1.58 7.95
N PHE A 178 12.75 0.57 7.22
CA PHE A 178 12.61 -0.81 7.70
C PHE A 178 13.66 -1.76 7.14
N GLU A 179 14.40 -1.32 6.12
CA GLU A 179 15.39 -2.11 5.42
C GLU A 179 16.85 -1.79 5.81
N CYS A 180 17.12 -0.54 6.29
CA CYS A 180 18.48 -0.10 6.62
C CYS A 180 19.04 -0.69 7.92
N GLY A 181 18.25 -1.49 8.65
CA GLY A 181 18.62 -2.05 9.94
C GLY A 181 18.32 -1.11 11.12
N PRO A 182 18.24 -1.69 12.35
CA PRO A 182 17.77 -0.97 13.53
C PRO A 182 18.68 0.18 13.96
N GLU A 183 20.00 0.03 13.81
CA GLU A 183 20.97 1.05 14.21
C GLU A 183 20.85 2.32 13.38
N LEU A 184 20.80 2.18 12.04
CA LEU A 184 20.63 3.32 11.14
C LEU A 184 19.22 3.93 11.29
N SER A 185 18.20 3.10 11.40
CA SER A 185 16.82 3.58 11.62
C SER A 185 16.73 4.43 12.89
N ALA A 186 17.32 3.98 14.00
CA ALA A 186 17.37 4.72 15.26
C ALA A 186 18.16 6.04 15.12
N ARG A 187 19.33 6.00 14.47
CA ARG A 187 20.16 7.19 14.20
C ARG A 187 19.40 8.28 13.45
N PHE A 188 18.57 7.90 12.49
CA PHE A 188 17.75 8.80 11.70
C PHE A 188 16.34 9.05 12.30
N ARG A 189 16.07 8.54 13.50
CA ARG A 189 14.75 8.66 14.17
C ARG A 189 13.59 8.21 13.26
N GLY A 190 13.80 7.13 12.50
CA GLY A 190 12.82 6.55 11.60
C GLY A 190 12.57 7.32 10.29
N VAL A 191 13.29 8.41 10.01
CA VAL A 191 13.16 9.15 8.74
C VAL A 191 14.50 9.24 8.03
N ILE A 192 14.71 8.43 7.01
CA ILE A 192 15.97 8.32 6.27
C ILE A 192 16.07 9.46 5.23
N ARG A 193 16.82 10.50 5.58
CA ARG A 193 17.04 11.67 4.70
C ARG A 193 18.27 11.54 3.83
N ASP A 194 19.24 10.70 4.24
CA ASP A 194 20.47 10.47 3.53
C ASP A 194 20.21 9.64 2.27
N GLU A 195 20.56 10.20 1.12
CA GLU A 195 20.32 9.60 -0.19
C GLU A 195 21.20 8.35 -0.41
N ASN A 196 22.44 8.35 0.07
CA ASN A 196 23.32 7.20 -0.04
C ASN A 196 22.82 6.01 0.79
N VAL A 197 22.27 6.29 1.98
CA VAL A 197 21.63 5.24 2.80
C VAL A 197 20.41 4.67 2.11
N ARG A 198 19.59 5.52 1.48
CA ARG A 198 18.44 5.03 0.70
C ARG A 198 18.86 4.17 -0.48
N ALA A 199 19.86 4.65 -1.27
CA ALA A 199 20.37 3.92 -2.43
C ALA A 199 20.93 2.55 -2.02
N GLN A 200 21.81 2.53 -1.02
CA GLN A 200 22.40 1.28 -0.52
C GLN A 200 21.34 0.32 0.00
N THR A 201 20.30 0.83 0.64
CA THR A 201 19.18 0.02 1.14
C THR A 201 18.43 -0.65 -0.01
N VAL A 202 18.16 0.10 -1.07
CA VAL A 202 17.51 -0.44 -2.28
C VAL A 202 18.38 -1.51 -2.93
N GLU A 203 19.69 -1.26 -3.08
CA GLU A 203 20.64 -2.23 -3.63
C GLU A 203 20.67 -3.53 -2.82
N ASN A 204 20.67 -3.43 -1.49
CA ASN A 204 20.66 -4.60 -0.61
C ASN A 204 19.39 -5.44 -0.80
N VAL A 205 18.22 -4.81 -0.93
CA VAL A 205 16.96 -5.52 -1.20
C VAL A 205 17.00 -6.19 -2.57
N VAL A 206 17.48 -5.49 -3.60
CA VAL A 206 17.62 -6.07 -4.96
C VAL A 206 18.56 -7.27 -4.94
N ALA A 207 19.70 -7.16 -4.25
CA ALA A 207 20.63 -8.28 -4.11
C ALA A 207 20.00 -9.49 -3.40
N ALA A 208 19.20 -9.24 -2.34
CA ALA A 208 18.49 -10.30 -1.64
C ALA A 208 17.48 -11.01 -2.54
N PHE A 209 16.67 -10.28 -3.31
CA PHE A 209 15.78 -10.87 -4.31
C PHE A 209 16.57 -11.67 -5.36
N GLY A 210 17.69 -11.13 -5.84
CA GLY A 210 18.57 -11.82 -6.78
C GLY A 210 19.10 -13.16 -6.26
N ALA A 211 19.51 -13.20 -5.00
CA ALA A 211 19.95 -14.43 -4.31
C ALA A 211 18.83 -15.48 -4.17
N HIS A 212 17.57 -15.03 -4.14
CA HIS A 212 16.38 -15.90 -4.09
C HIS A 212 15.79 -16.20 -5.49
N GLY A 213 16.53 -15.96 -6.55
CA GLY A 213 16.12 -16.37 -7.91
C GLY A 213 15.15 -15.40 -8.60
N PHE A 214 15.15 -14.11 -8.23
CA PHE A 214 14.38 -13.09 -8.92
C PHE A 214 15.31 -12.12 -9.68
N ASP A 215 14.86 -11.66 -10.84
CA ASP A 215 15.48 -10.56 -11.59
C ASP A 215 14.74 -9.26 -11.34
N CYS A 216 15.46 -8.19 -10.99
CA CYS A 216 14.90 -6.85 -10.91
C CYS A 216 14.69 -6.30 -12.34
N ARG A 217 13.45 -5.94 -12.68
CA ARG A 217 13.07 -5.38 -14.00
C ARG A 217 13.02 -3.85 -14.00
N GLY A 218 12.85 -3.25 -12.84
CA GLY A 218 12.81 -1.81 -12.71
C GLY A 218 12.58 -1.37 -11.28
N ILE A 219 12.98 -0.13 -11.00
CA ILE A 219 12.78 0.55 -9.72
C ILE A 219 12.33 1.97 -10.01
N VAL A 220 11.31 2.44 -9.29
CA VAL A 220 10.84 3.83 -9.38
C VAL A 220 10.56 4.36 -7.97
N GLN A 221 10.75 5.65 -7.77
CA GLN A 221 10.35 6.30 -6.52
C GLN A 221 8.82 6.28 -6.40
N SER A 222 8.32 6.00 -5.22
CA SER A 222 6.89 6.11 -4.91
C SER A 222 6.38 7.54 -5.20
N PRO A 223 5.20 7.69 -5.83
CA PRO A 223 4.63 9.01 -6.13
C PRO A 223 4.22 9.79 -4.87
N ILE A 224 4.13 9.09 -3.74
CA ILE A 224 3.79 9.67 -2.44
C ILE A 224 4.76 9.19 -1.37
N ALA A 225 5.04 10.07 -0.42
CA ALA A 225 5.84 9.72 0.75
C ALA A 225 5.09 8.78 1.71
N GLY A 226 5.86 7.97 2.45
CA GLY A 226 5.35 7.16 3.54
C GLY A 226 4.77 7.99 4.70
N GLY A 227 4.12 7.34 5.65
CA GLY A 227 3.37 7.98 6.73
C GLY A 227 4.17 8.98 7.59
N SER A 228 5.48 8.79 7.71
CA SER A 228 6.40 9.69 8.43
C SER A 228 7.20 10.62 7.50
N GLY A 229 6.84 10.68 6.21
CA GLY A 229 7.54 11.50 5.20
C GLY A 229 8.77 10.83 4.59
N ASN A 230 8.97 9.52 4.79
CA ASN A 230 10.03 8.77 4.13
C ASN A 230 9.80 8.69 2.63
N ILE A 231 10.89 8.84 1.86
CA ILE A 231 10.92 8.45 0.45
C ILE A 231 10.96 6.93 0.39
N GLU A 232 10.04 6.34 -0.37
CA GLU A 232 9.91 4.91 -0.58
C GLU A 232 10.07 4.58 -2.06
N PHE A 233 10.35 3.33 -2.40
CA PHE A 233 10.60 2.90 -3.77
C PHE A 233 9.73 1.70 -4.11
N LEU A 234 9.28 1.64 -5.35
CA LEU A 234 8.57 0.51 -5.92
C LEU A 234 9.53 -0.25 -6.84
N ALA A 235 9.63 -1.54 -6.64
CA ALA A 235 10.47 -2.41 -7.46
C ALA A 235 9.64 -3.53 -8.08
N HIS A 236 9.91 -3.83 -9.35
CA HIS A 236 9.34 -4.96 -10.05
C HIS A 236 10.39 -6.06 -10.18
N PHE A 237 10.05 -7.24 -9.69
CA PHE A 237 10.87 -8.42 -9.81
C PHE A 237 10.15 -9.53 -10.58
N VAL A 238 10.90 -10.33 -11.32
CA VAL A 238 10.40 -11.49 -12.05
C VAL A 238 11.17 -12.73 -11.63
N LYS A 239 10.46 -13.80 -11.27
CA LYS A 239 11.06 -15.07 -10.86
C LYS A 239 11.77 -15.72 -12.05
N LYS A 240 13.02 -16.16 -11.84
CA LYS A 240 13.79 -16.92 -12.84
C LYS A 240 13.15 -18.30 -13.02
N HIS A 241 13.18 -18.78 -14.23
CA HIS A 241 12.73 -20.12 -14.59
C HIS A 241 13.84 -21.17 -14.32
#